data_066611c6cf8a2550676fec995194eebe
#
_entry.id   066611c6cf8a2550676fec995194eebe
#
_cell.length_a   1.000
_cell.length_b   1.000
_cell.length_c   1.000
_cell.angle_alpha   90.00
_cell.angle_beta   90.00
_cell.angle_gamma   90.00
#
_symmetry.space_group_name_H-M   'P 1'
#
loop_
_entity.id
_entity.type
_entity.pdbx_description
1 polymer ?
#
loop_
_entity_poly.entity_id
_entity_poly.type
_entity_poly.pdbx_seq_one_letter_code
_entity_poly.pdbx_strand_id
1 'polypeptide(L)'
;NNTSIIVSPEHGRNMDPNNIKDANAFWGYDHSDANSRRIFNLMAGPGIDSNLVIGSETNGVGDIVNITPTIAEILGFKEDVINSGLIYNNNSLFDLI
;
A
#
# COMPACT_ATOMS: atom_id res chain seq x y z
N ASN A 1 1.47 10.94 22.85
CA ASN A 1 1.06 9.64 22.38
C ASN A 1 2.12 9.08 21.43
N ASN A 2 2.49 7.83 21.65
CA ASN A 2 3.54 7.17 20.88
C ASN A 2 3.01 6.10 19.92
N THR A 3 1.75 6.20 19.57
CA THR A 3 1.11 5.20 18.70
C THR A 3 0.94 5.75 17.31
N SER A 4 1.37 4.98 16.32
CA SER A 4 1.07 5.24 14.91
C SER A 4 0.10 4.18 14.40
N ILE A 5 -0.80 4.60 13.54
CA ILE A 5 -1.81 3.73 12.93
C ILE A 5 -1.60 3.74 11.41
N ILE A 6 -1.53 2.56 10.84
CA ILE A 6 -1.50 2.39 9.37
C ILE A 6 -2.66 1.48 8.99
N VAL A 7 -3.48 1.92 8.05
CA VAL A 7 -4.56 1.12 7.49
C VAL A 7 -4.30 0.97 6.00
N SER A 8 -4.09 -0.26 5.56
CA SER A 8 -3.81 -0.56 4.16
C SER A 8 -4.58 -1.81 3.74
N PRO A 9 -5.45 -1.75 2.75
CA PRO A 9 -6.01 -2.95 2.17
C PRO A 9 -4.92 -3.71 1.39
N GLU A 10 -5.12 -5.01 1.21
CA GLU A 10 -4.19 -5.81 0.41
C GLU A 10 -4.51 -5.72 -1.09
N HIS A 11 -5.76 -5.48 -1.44
CA HIS A 11 -6.20 -5.31 -2.82
C HIS A 11 -7.41 -4.39 -2.89
N GLY A 12 -7.68 -3.87 -4.07
CA GLY A 12 -8.92 -3.18 -4.38
C GLY A 12 -9.98 -4.16 -4.88
N ARG A 13 -11.02 -3.62 -5.48
CA ARG A 13 -12.12 -4.44 -6.02
C ARG A 13 -12.85 -3.68 -7.13
N ASN A 14 -13.32 -4.41 -8.13
CA ASN A 14 -14.22 -3.85 -9.12
C ASN A 14 -15.57 -3.53 -8.51
N MET A 15 -16.17 -2.46 -8.98
CA MET A 15 -17.54 -2.10 -8.63
C MET A 15 -18.55 -3.06 -9.28
N ASP A 16 -18.24 -3.49 -10.50
CA ASP A 16 -19.07 -4.37 -11.30
C ASP A 16 -18.37 -5.70 -11.54
N PRO A 17 -19.11 -6.80 -11.76
CA PRO A 17 -18.53 -8.07 -12.14
C PRO A 17 -17.74 -7.96 -13.45
N ASN A 18 -16.66 -8.71 -13.55
CA ASN A 18 -15.92 -8.80 -14.79
C ASN A 18 -16.74 -9.44 -15.89
N ASN A 19 -16.57 -8.96 -17.11
CA ASN A 19 -17.17 -9.54 -18.29
C ASN A 19 -16.40 -10.74 -18.84
N ILE A 20 -15.23 -10.99 -18.31
CA ILE A 20 -14.32 -12.04 -18.79
C ILE A 20 -14.25 -13.13 -17.74
N LYS A 21 -14.46 -14.36 -18.15
CA LYS A 21 -14.20 -15.52 -17.30
C LYS A 21 -12.69 -15.69 -17.10
N ASP A 22 -12.31 -15.96 -15.87
CA ASP A 22 -10.94 -16.36 -15.60
C ASP A 22 -10.65 -17.80 -16.09
N ALA A 23 -9.43 -18.27 -15.87
CA ALA A 23 -9.00 -19.59 -16.29
C ALA A 23 -9.80 -20.74 -15.64
N ASN A 24 -10.46 -20.48 -14.53
CA ASN A 24 -11.31 -21.42 -13.80
C ASN A 24 -12.80 -21.26 -14.15
N ALA A 25 -13.10 -20.44 -15.15
CA ALA A 25 -14.46 -20.12 -15.60
C ALA A 25 -15.30 -19.37 -14.56
N PHE A 26 -14.68 -18.60 -13.69
CA PHE A 26 -15.38 -17.71 -12.77
C PHE A 26 -15.65 -16.35 -13.39
N TRP A 27 -16.81 -15.81 -13.06
CA TRP A 27 -17.17 -14.44 -13.36
C TRP A 27 -17.07 -13.61 -12.10
N GLY A 28 -16.89 -12.32 -12.26
CA GLY A 28 -17.12 -11.39 -11.18
C GLY A 28 -15.91 -10.67 -10.68
N TYR A 29 -15.75 -10.61 -9.39
CA TYR A 29 -14.86 -9.69 -8.71
C TYR A 29 -13.50 -10.33 -8.45
N ASP A 30 -12.78 -10.68 -9.51
CA ASP A 30 -11.46 -11.25 -9.35
C ASP A 30 -10.43 -10.19 -8.90
N HIS A 31 -9.20 -10.62 -8.65
CA HIS A 31 -8.13 -9.79 -8.14
C HIS A 31 -7.07 -9.43 -9.19
N SER A 32 -7.36 -9.66 -10.47
CA SER A 32 -6.37 -9.51 -11.52
C SER A 32 -6.48 -8.22 -12.34
N ASP A 33 -7.59 -7.51 -12.23
CA ASP A 33 -7.80 -6.29 -13.01
C ASP A 33 -7.16 -5.04 -12.36
N ALA A 34 -7.18 -3.93 -13.09
CA ALA A 34 -6.57 -2.68 -12.65
C ALA A 34 -7.20 -2.11 -11.37
N ASN A 35 -8.50 -2.30 -11.18
CA ASN A 35 -9.18 -1.82 -9.98
C ASN A 35 -8.80 -2.64 -8.74
N SER A 36 -8.50 -3.92 -8.92
CA SER A 36 -8.02 -4.77 -7.84
C SER A 36 -6.60 -4.41 -7.41
N ARG A 37 -5.82 -3.80 -8.28
CA ARG A 37 -4.46 -3.34 -7.96
C ARG A 37 -4.44 -1.99 -7.27
N ARG A 38 -5.51 -1.24 -7.35
CA ARG A 38 -5.57 0.10 -6.75
C ARG A 38 -5.96 0.00 -5.29
N ILE A 39 -5.08 0.45 -4.43
CA ILE A 39 -5.31 0.51 -3.00
C ILE A 39 -5.05 1.92 -2.47
N PHE A 40 -5.43 2.14 -1.24
CA PHE A 40 -5.12 3.37 -0.52
C PHE A 40 -4.28 3.03 0.71
N ASN A 41 -3.75 4.06 1.35
CA ASN A 41 -3.10 3.94 2.64
C ASN A 41 -3.51 5.12 3.51
N LEU A 42 -3.93 4.83 4.73
CA LEU A 42 -4.22 5.84 5.74
C LEU A 42 -3.19 5.73 6.84
N MET A 43 -2.60 6.85 7.21
CA MET A 43 -1.62 6.90 8.28
C MET A 43 -1.94 8.03 9.25
N ALA A 44 -1.74 7.79 10.54
CA ALA A 44 -1.88 8.78 11.58
C ALA A 44 -0.89 8.47 12.70
N GLY A 45 -0.37 9.52 13.32
CA GLY A 45 0.53 9.38 14.45
C GLY A 45 1.62 10.44 14.50
N PRO A 46 2.52 10.34 15.48
CA PRO A 46 3.63 11.27 15.59
C PRO A 46 4.52 11.28 14.35
N GLY A 47 4.88 12.46 13.88
CA GLY A 47 5.71 12.61 12.68
C GLY A 47 5.01 12.40 11.36
N ILE A 48 3.71 12.17 11.38
CA ILE A 48 2.90 12.01 10.17
C ILE A 48 2.01 13.24 10.01
N ASP A 49 2.14 13.92 8.86
CA ASP A 49 1.37 15.12 8.58
C ASP A 49 -0.12 14.77 8.48
N SER A 50 -0.95 15.59 9.14
CA SER A 50 -2.40 15.43 9.09
C SER A 50 -2.98 16.18 7.89
N ASN A 51 -4.15 15.73 7.45
CA ASN A 51 -4.91 16.35 6.36
C ASN A 51 -4.14 16.44 5.03
N LEU A 52 -3.17 15.57 4.84
CA LEU A 52 -2.39 15.48 3.61
C LEU A 52 -2.94 14.35 2.74
N VAL A 53 -3.21 14.67 1.47
CA VAL A 53 -3.62 13.69 0.47
C VAL A 53 -2.58 13.66 -0.63
N ILE A 54 -2.02 12.48 -0.88
CA ILE A 54 -0.95 12.30 -1.86
C ILE A 54 -1.41 11.26 -2.89
N GLY A 55 -1.20 11.61 -4.17
CA GLY A 55 -1.65 10.77 -5.25
C GLY A 55 -3.13 10.96 -5.58
N SER A 56 -3.61 10.17 -6.49
CA SER A 56 -5.01 10.21 -6.94
C SER A 56 -5.43 8.83 -7.45
N GLU A 57 -6.68 8.72 -7.85
CA GLU A 57 -7.20 7.47 -8.43
C GLU A 57 -6.42 7.03 -9.67
N THR A 58 -5.79 7.95 -10.37
CA THR A 58 -5.05 7.66 -11.61
C THR A 58 -3.54 7.74 -11.46
N ASN A 59 -3.05 8.33 -10.36
CA ASN A 59 -1.62 8.53 -10.11
C ASN A 59 -1.27 8.10 -8.69
N GLY A 60 -1.10 6.79 -8.50
CA GLY A 60 -0.60 6.24 -7.25
C GLY A 60 0.86 6.64 -7.01
N VAL A 61 1.23 6.81 -5.75
CA VAL A 61 2.58 7.24 -5.38
C VAL A 61 3.41 6.09 -4.82
N GLY A 62 2.79 5.11 -4.21
CA GLY A 62 3.48 3.98 -3.60
C GLY A 62 2.87 2.65 -3.98
N ASP A 63 3.38 1.62 -3.36
CA ASP A 63 2.95 0.25 -3.58
C ASP A 63 2.90 -0.46 -2.24
N ILE A 64 2.21 -1.60 -2.18
CA ILE A 64 2.10 -2.39 -0.95
C ILE A 64 3.49 -2.80 -0.41
N VAL A 65 4.46 -3.00 -1.29
CA VAL A 65 5.84 -3.34 -0.89
C VAL A 65 6.54 -2.23 -0.09
N ASN A 66 6.00 -1.01 -0.12
CA ASN A 66 6.55 0.11 0.63
C ASN A 66 6.08 0.14 2.09
N ILE A 67 5.12 -0.70 2.47
CA ILE A 67 4.55 -0.69 3.83
C ILE A 67 5.57 -1.15 4.87
N THR A 68 6.29 -2.23 4.61
CA THR A 68 7.30 -2.75 5.56
C THR A 68 8.39 -1.73 5.86
N PRO A 69 9.06 -1.11 4.88
CA PRO A 69 10.03 -0.07 5.19
C PRO A 69 9.40 1.18 5.82
N THR A 70 8.12 1.48 5.54
CA THR A 70 7.42 2.57 6.21
C THR A 70 7.25 2.29 7.70
N ILE A 71 6.82 1.10 8.07
CA ILE A 71 6.70 0.68 9.47
C ILE A 71 8.07 0.73 10.16
N ALA A 72 9.09 0.22 9.51
CA ALA A 72 10.44 0.22 10.04
C ALA A 72 10.97 1.63 10.27
N GLU A 73 10.68 2.57 9.37
CA GLU A 73 11.07 3.97 9.53
C GLU A 73 10.36 4.61 10.73
N ILE A 74 9.06 4.39 10.88
CA ILE A 74 8.30 4.90 12.02
C ILE A 74 8.88 4.38 13.34
N LEU A 75 9.27 3.12 13.37
CA LEU A 75 9.80 2.47 14.57
C LEU A 75 11.30 2.69 14.78
N GLY A 76 11.98 3.31 13.82
CA GLY A 76 13.38 3.71 13.97
C GLY A 76 14.41 2.63 13.62
N PHE A 77 14.03 1.56 12.91
CA PHE A 77 14.98 0.51 12.53
C PHE A 77 14.98 0.19 11.02
N LYS A 78 14.69 1.20 10.20
CA LYS A 78 14.66 1.03 8.74
C LYS A 78 15.98 0.49 8.19
N GLU A 79 17.11 1.00 8.64
CA GLU A 79 18.42 0.56 8.17
C GLU A 79 18.67 -0.93 8.46
N ASP A 80 18.24 -1.41 9.62
CA ASP A 80 18.37 -2.83 9.97
C ASP A 80 17.54 -3.70 9.04
N VAL A 81 16.35 -3.25 8.69
CA VAL A 81 15.46 -3.99 7.77
C VAL A 81 16.06 -4.01 6.36
N ILE A 82 16.59 -2.88 5.90
CA ILE A 82 17.26 -2.80 4.59
C ILE A 82 18.47 -3.74 4.58
N ASN A 83 19.29 -3.69 5.61
CA ASN A 83 20.52 -4.51 5.70
C ASN A 83 20.22 -6.01 5.83
N SER A 84 19.03 -6.38 6.25
CA SER A 84 18.65 -7.78 6.31
C SER A 84 18.54 -8.43 4.93
N GLY A 85 18.30 -7.64 3.89
CA GLY A 85 18.08 -8.15 2.53
C GLY A 85 16.77 -8.91 2.34
N LEU A 86 15.86 -8.87 3.33
CA LEU A 86 14.62 -9.65 3.31
C LEU A 86 13.41 -8.89 2.77
N ILE A 87 13.53 -7.58 2.53
CA ILE A 87 12.43 -6.77 2.00
C ILE A 87 12.58 -6.58 0.50
N TYR A 88 11.43 -6.48 -0.17
CA TYR A 88 11.38 -6.34 -1.62
C TYR A 88 11.82 -4.95 -2.11
N ASN A 89 11.49 -3.90 -1.37
CA ASN A 89 11.77 -2.53 -1.74
C ASN A 89 12.26 -1.75 -0.53
N ASN A 90 13.29 -0.94 -0.71
CA ASN A 90 13.92 -0.21 0.39
C ASN A 90 13.26 1.14 0.69
N ASN A 91 12.38 1.62 -0.19
CA ASN A 91 11.75 2.90 -0.01
C ASN A 91 10.54 2.80 0.92
N SER A 92 10.48 3.67 1.93
CA SER A 92 9.25 3.92 2.67
C SER A 92 8.32 4.84 1.87
N LEU A 93 7.07 4.94 2.30
CA LEU A 93 6.16 5.92 1.72
C LEU A 93 6.65 7.36 1.94
N PHE A 94 7.38 7.61 3.04
CA PHE A 94 7.99 8.92 3.28
C PHE A 94 9.07 9.27 2.25
N ASP A 95 9.78 8.28 1.73
CA ASP A 95 10.78 8.49 0.68
C ASP A 95 10.16 8.88 -0.66
N LEU A 96 8.90 8.55 -0.87
CA LEU A 96 8.20 8.72 -2.15
C LEU A 96 7.38 10.01 -2.23
N ILE A 97 7.28 10.75 -1.14
CA ILE A 97 6.47 11.97 -1.09
C ILE A 97 7.30 13.23 -0.94
#